data_4cd07d3b032eb8db11c2ca3a446a06dc
#
_entry.id   4cd07d3b032eb8db11c2ca3a446a06dc
#
_cell.length_a   1.000
_cell.length_b   1.000
_cell.length_c   1.000
_cell.angle_alpha   90.00
_cell.angle_beta   90.00
_cell.angle_gamma   90.00
#
_symmetry.space_group_name_H-M   'P 1'
#
loop_
_entity.id
_entity.type
_entity.pdbx_description
1 polymer ?
#
loop_
_entity_poly.entity_id
_entity_poly.type
_entity_poly.pdbx_seq_one_letter_code
_entity_poly.pdbx_strand_id
1 'polypeptide(L)'
;MQIEDYLKAGKIAGEVRENVRKKDWIGSTLAEICEYVESEIIKRGAKCAFPVNTSLNEVAAHYTAEPNDSKTVSDSDLIKIDLGAQINGYIADTAVTVNYDPQYDSLVQAAENALQAAM
;
A
#
# COMPACT_ATOMS: atom_id res chain seq x y z
N MET A 1 5.66 -26.47 -6.80
CA MET A 1 5.28 -25.05 -6.73
C MET A 1 3.77 -24.91 -6.88
N GLN A 2 3.14 -24.17 -6.01
CA GLN A 2 1.70 -23.95 -6.07
C GLN A 2 1.41 -22.63 -6.79
N ILE A 3 1.33 -22.69 -8.11
CA ILE A 3 1.06 -21.49 -8.92
C ILE A 3 -0.26 -20.83 -8.50
N GLU A 4 -1.25 -21.64 -8.15
CA GLU A 4 -2.55 -21.14 -7.70
C GLU A 4 -2.43 -20.24 -6.47
N ASP A 5 -1.54 -20.60 -5.54
CA ASP A 5 -1.32 -19.81 -4.33
C ASP A 5 -0.65 -18.45 -4.65
N TYR A 6 0.30 -18.43 -5.58
CA TYR A 6 0.87 -17.19 -6.07
C TYR A 6 -0.18 -16.29 -6.73
N LEU A 7 -1.00 -16.87 -7.60
CA LEU A 7 -2.04 -16.12 -8.30
C LEU A 7 -3.06 -15.56 -7.31
N LYS A 8 -3.43 -16.35 -6.31
CA LYS A 8 -4.36 -15.91 -5.28
C LYS A 8 -3.78 -14.79 -4.43
N ALA A 9 -2.52 -14.93 -4.00
CA ALA A 9 -1.84 -13.88 -3.25
C ALA A 9 -1.76 -12.58 -4.06
N GLY A 10 -1.41 -12.67 -5.34
CA GLY A 10 -1.34 -11.53 -6.24
C GLY A 10 -2.68 -10.84 -6.44
N LYS A 11 -3.74 -11.62 -6.60
CA LYS A 11 -5.10 -11.09 -6.74
C LYS A 11 -5.51 -10.32 -5.48
N ILE A 12 -5.27 -10.91 -4.31
CA ILE A 12 -5.61 -10.27 -3.03
C ILE A 12 -4.82 -8.98 -2.85
N ALA A 13 -3.51 -9.01 -3.06
CA ALA A 13 -2.66 -7.83 -2.92
C ALA A 13 -3.11 -6.71 -3.87
N GLY A 14 -3.41 -7.05 -5.12
CA GLY A 14 -3.90 -6.10 -6.12
C GLY A 14 -5.24 -5.48 -5.76
N GLU A 15 -6.18 -6.29 -5.27
CA GLU A 15 -7.49 -5.79 -4.84
C GLU A 15 -7.36 -4.83 -3.66
N VAL A 16 -6.55 -5.19 -2.67
CA VAL A 16 -6.32 -4.32 -1.50
C VAL A 16 -5.65 -3.03 -1.92
N ARG A 17 -4.64 -3.11 -2.78
CA ARG A 17 -3.96 -1.92 -3.32
C ARG A 17 -4.95 -0.97 -3.99
N GLU A 18 -5.85 -1.47 -4.83
CA GLU A 18 -6.83 -0.63 -5.52
C GLU A 18 -7.84 -0.01 -4.56
N ASN A 19 -8.27 -0.75 -3.54
CA ASN A 19 -9.16 -0.21 -2.52
C ASN A 19 -8.49 0.90 -1.71
N VAL A 20 -7.22 0.72 -1.36
CA VAL A 20 -6.43 1.75 -0.67
C VAL A 20 -6.30 2.99 -1.53
N ARG A 21 -6.03 2.82 -2.81
CA ARG A 21 -5.86 3.92 -3.75
C ARG A 21 -7.12 4.78 -3.89
N LYS A 22 -8.28 4.16 -3.83
CA LYS A 22 -9.57 4.84 -4.04
C LYS A 22 -10.13 5.52 -2.79
N LYS A 23 -9.66 5.12 -1.61
CA LYS A 23 -10.17 5.64 -0.36
C LYS A 23 -9.54 7.00 -0.04
N ASP A 24 -10.33 7.89 0.55
CA ASP A 24 -9.83 9.19 1.03
C ASP A 24 -9.19 9.01 2.40
N TRP A 25 -7.91 9.34 2.51
CA TRP A 25 -7.14 9.18 3.74
C TRP A 25 -6.88 10.50 4.47
N ILE A 26 -7.32 11.63 3.94
CA ILE A 26 -7.12 12.92 4.59
C ILE A 26 -7.76 12.90 5.97
N GLY A 27 -6.98 13.26 7.00
CA GLY A 27 -7.42 13.23 8.38
C GLY A 27 -7.20 11.90 9.08
N SER A 28 -6.84 10.83 8.36
CA SER A 28 -6.52 9.55 8.95
C SER A 28 -5.09 9.50 9.46
N THR A 29 -4.82 8.70 10.49
CA THR A 29 -3.46 8.45 10.94
C THR A 29 -2.80 7.39 10.06
N LEU A 30 -1.47 7.35 10.05
CA LEU A 30 -0.75 6.28 9.36
C LEU A 30 -1.08 4.91 9.96
N ALA A 31 -1.28 4.85 11.27
CA ALA A 31 -1.69 3.61 11.94
C ALA A 31 -3.03 3.11 11.42
N GLU A 32 -4.00 4.01 11.21
CA GLU A 32 -5.31 3.66 10.65
C GLU A 32 -5.20 3.08 9.24
N ILE A 33 -4.29 3.63 8.42
CA ILE A 33 -4.03 3.10 7.08
C ILE A 33 -3.48 1.68 7.18
N CYS A 34 -2.49 1.46 8.04
CA CYS A 34 -1.91 0.13 8.24
C CYS A 34 -2.95 -0.88 8.71
N GLU A 35 -3.78 -0.51 9.67
CA GLU A 35 -4.84 -1.37 10.20
C GLU A 35 -5.85 -1.73 9.11
N TYR A 36 -6.25 -0.76 8.30
CA TYR A 36 -7.16 -1.01 7.19
C TYR A 36 -6.57 -2.02 6.20
N VAL A 37 -5.33 -1.80 5.77
CA VAL A 37 -4.67 -2.67 4.80
C VAL A 37 -4.54 -4.09 5.36
N GLU A 38 -4.07 -4.22 6.59
CA GLU A 38 -3.89 -5.52 7.22
C GLU A 38 -5.22 -6.27 7.36
N SER A 39 -6.27 -5.57 7.80
CA SER A 39 -7.59 -6.17 7.96
C SER A 39 -8.18 -6.61 6.62
N GLU A 40 -7.95 -5.86 5.55
CA GLU A 40 -8.45 -6.22 4.22
C GLU A 40 -7.73 -7.44 3.65
N ILE A 41 -6.44 -7.59 3.92
CA ILE A 41 -5.68 -8.77 3.53
C ILE A 41 -6.23 -10.01 4.25
N ILE A 42 -6.39 -9.90 5.57
CA ILE A 42 -6.89 -11.01 6.40
C ILE A 42 -8.32 -11.39 6.02
N LYS A 43 -9.17 -10.40 5.80
CA LYS A 43 -10.57 -10.59 5.40
C LYS A 43 -10.71 -11.39 4.11
N ARG A 44 -9.74 -11.28 3.20
CA ARG A 44 -9.72 -12.01 1.93
C ARG A 44 -9.09 -13.39 2.02
N GLY A 45 -8.70 -13.80 3.22
CA GLY A 45 -8.19 -15.15 3.46
C GLY A 45 -6.69 -15.30 3.33
N ALA A 46 -5.94 -14.20 3.24
CA ALA A 46 -4.49 -14.21 3.23
C ALA A 46 -3.92 -13.76 4.57
N LYS A 47 -2.60 -13.85 4.70
CA LYS A 47 -1.87 -13.27 5.81
C LYS A 47 -0.99 -12.15 5.27
N CYS A 48 -0.63 -11.20 6.12
CA CYS A 48 0.34 -10.19 5.74
C CYS A 48 1.72 -10.83 5.60
N ALA A 49 2.38 -10.59 4.47
CA ALA A 49 3.72 -11.12 4.22
C ALA A 49 4.77 -10.40 5.05
N PHE A 50 4.52 -9.14 5.34
CA PHE A 50 5.35 -8.28 6.19
C PHE A 50 4.46 -7.17 6.76
N PRO A 51 4.88 -6.47 7.82
CA PRO A 51 4.10 -5.34 8.34
C PRO A 51 3.92 -4.26 7.26
N VAL A 52 2.71 -3.74 7.13
CA VAL A 52 2.42 -2.70 6.14
C VAL A 52 3.31 -1.48 6.40
N ASN A 53 4.00 -1.02 5.37
CA ASN A 53 4.86 0.15 5.44
C ASN A 53 4.14 1.35 4.84
N THR A 54 4.08 2.44 5.60
CA THR A 54 3.55 3.72 5.12
C THR A 54 4.62 4.78 5.30
N SER A 55 4.71 5.70 4.35
CA SER A 55 5.63 6.82 4.48
C SER A 55 5.06 8.05 3.81
N LEU A 56 5.40 9.21 4.38
CA LEU A 56 4.93 10.51 3.89
C LEU A 56 6.08 11.25 3.21
N ASN A 57 5.77 11.84 2.07
CA ASN A 57 6.63 12.80 1.38
C ASN A 57 8.04 12.23 1.08
N GLU A 58 9.11 12.85 1.59
CA GLU A 58 10.48 12.41 1.31
C GLU A 58 10.90 11.18 2.11
N VAL A 59 10.11 10.73 3.08
CA VAL A 59 10.48 9.55 3.87
C VAL A 59 10.52 8.35 2.95
N ALA A 60 11.62 7.63 2.97
CA ALA A 60 11.80 6.43 2.15
C ALA A 60 10.97 5.27 2.72
N ALA A 61 10.95 4.17 1.98
CA ALA A 61 10.27 2.94 2.38
C ALA A 61 10.74 2.44 3.75
N HIS A 62 10.03 1.47 4.29
CA HIS A 62 10.32 0.78 5.55
C HIS A 62 9.90 1.49 6.83
N TYR A 63 9.13 2.57 6.74
CA TYR A 63 8.50 3.13 7.92
C TYR A 63 7.24 2.31 8.24
N THR A 64 7.17 1.76 9.44
CA THR A 64 5.98 1.10 9.95
C THR A 64 5.41 1.97 11.08
N ALA A 65 4.13 2.32 10.97
CA ALA A 65 3.51 3.18 11.97
C ALA A 65 3.44 2.49 13.33
N GLU A 66 3.87 3.21 14.37
CA GLU A 66 3.69 2.75 15.74
C GLU A 66 2.22 2.79 16.12
N PRO A 67 1.76 1.90 17.05
CA PRO A 67 0.35 1.89 17.45
C PRO A 67 -0.18 3.23 17.95
N ASN A 68 0.68 4.06 18.52
CA ASN A 68 0.30 5.37 19.05
C ASN A 68 0.73 6.53 18.16
N ASP A 69 1.07 6.24 16.89
CA ASP A 69 1.50 7.29 15.96
C ASP A 69 0.32 8.19 15.65
N SER A 70 0.46 9.48 15.99
CA SER A 70 -0.58 10.48 15.82
C SER A 70 -0.46 11.27 14.52
N LYS A 71 0.50 10.95 13.67
CA LYS A 71 0.64 11.63 12.37
C LYS A 71 -0.60 11.38 11.53
N THR A 72 -1.18 12.45 11.03
CA THR A 72 -2.35 12.39 10.16
C THR A 72 -2.01 12.86 8.75
N VAL A 73 -2.74 12.33 7.80
CA VAL A 73 -2.61 12.71 6.39
C VAL A 73 -3.25 14.07 6.19
N SER A 74 -2.54 14.99 5.56
CA SER A 74 -3.06 16.30 5.20
C SER A 74 -3.39 16.36 3.70
N ASP A 75 -4.04 17.45 3.29
CA ASP A 75 -4.42 17.67 1.89
C ASP A 75 -3.24 18.07 0.99
N SER A 76 -2.02 18.05 1.51
CA SER A 76 -0.81 18.32 0.74
C SER A 76 0.23 17.21 0.87
N ASP A 77 -0.18 16.04 1.37
CA ASP A 77 0.75 14.92 1.56
C ASP A 77 0.76 13.97 0.36
N LEU A 78 1.90 13.34 0.16
CA LEU A 78 2.07 12.21 -0.74
C LEU A 78 2.38 10.99 0.13
N ILE A 79 1.58 9.93 -0.02
CA ILE A 79 1.70 8.74 0.82
C ILE A 79 2.14 7.57 -0.04
N LYS A 80 3.15 6.86 0.41
CA LYS A 80 3.59 5.60 -0.19
C LYS A 80 3.17 4.47 0.74
N ILE A 81 2.48 3.49 0.20
CA ILE A 81 1.96 2.35 0.96
C ILE A 81 2.48 1.08 0.31
N ASP A 82 3.24 0.30 1.06
CA ASP A 82 3.83 -0.96 0.63
C ASP A 82 3.16 -2.08 1.40
N LEU A 83 2.62 -3.05 0.70
CA LEU A 83 1.89 -4.14 1.31
C LEU A 83 2.22 -5.47 0.65
N GLY A 84 2.06 -6.54 1.39
CA GLY A 84 2.27 -7.88 0.87
C GLY A 84 1.28 -8.86 1.44
N ALA A 85 0.82 -9.79 0.61
CA ALA A 85 -0.07 -10.86 1.01
C ALA A 85 0.61 -12.21 0.81
N GLN A 86 0.31 -13.17 1.67
CA GLN A 86 0.83 -14.52 1.48
C GLN A 86 -0.28 -15.56 1.60
N ILE A 87 -0.19 -16.58 0.76
CA ILE A 87 -1.03 -17.79 0.81
C ILE A 87 -0.07 -18.97 0.86
N ASN A 88 -0.11 -19.72 1.95
CA ASN A 88 0.76 -20.89 2.16
C ASN A 88 2.26 -20.60 1.93
N GLY A 89 2.70 -19.41 2.33
CA GLY A 89 4.09 -18.99 2.18
C GLY A 89 4.44 -18.38 0.83
N TYR A 90 3.52 -18.37 -0.14
CA TYR A 90 3.74 -17.73 -1.45
C TYR A 90 3.33 -16.27 -1.35
N ILE A 91 4.25 -15.38 -1.68
CA ILE A 91 4.15 -13.95 -1.38
C ILE A 91 3.91 -13.14 -2.66
N ALA A 92 2.99 -12.18 -2.56
CA ALA A 92 2.84 -11.11 -3.55
C ALA A 92 3.05 -9.78 -2.85
N ASP A 93 3.96 -8.97 -3.38
CA ASP A 93 4.34 -7.67 -2.85
C ASP A 93 3.93 -6.59 -3.87
N THR A 94 3.32 -5.54 -3.40
CA THR A 94 2.90 -4.43 -4.24
C THR A 94 2.92 -3.13 -3.45
N ALA A 95 2.93 -2.01 -4.14
CA ALA A 95 2.92 -0.70 -3.51
C ALA A 95 2.09 0.27 -4.33
N VAL A 96 1.65 1.33 -3.69
CA VAL A 96 0.89 2.39 -4.34
C VAL A 96 1.25 3.72 -3.70
N THR A 97 1.21 4.77 -4.53
CA THR A 97 1.35 6.14 -4.08
C THR A 97 -0.01 6.83 -4.16
N VAL A 98 -0.44 7.42 -3.05
CA VAL A 98 -1.63 8.27 -3.00
C VAL A 98 -1.13 9.69 -2.84
N ASN A 99 -1.44 10.54 -3.80
CA ASN A 99 -0.91 11.92 -3.84
C ASN A 99 -2.02 12.94 -3.70
N TYR A 100 -1.91 13.78 -2.66
CA TYR A 100 -2.82 14.90 -2.44
C TYR A 100 -2.18 16.25 -2.77
N ASP A 101 -0.92 16.25 -3.22
CA ASP A 101 -0.25 17.49 -3.60
C ASP A 101 -0.15 17.60 -5.13
N PRO A 102 -0.92 18.50 -5.77
CA PRO A 102 -0.92 18.63 -7.23
C PRO A 102 0.46 18.89 -7.85
N GLN A 103 1.36 19.46 -7.08
CA GLN A 103 2.74 19.75 -7.54
C GLN A 103 3.49 18.47 -7.92
N TYR A 104 3.09 17.30 -7.36
CA TYR A 104 3.75 16.02 -7.60
C TYR A 104 2.99 15.12 -8.57
N ASP A 105 1.87 15.57 -9.14
CA ASP A 105 1.07 14.74 -10.05
C ASP A 105 1.87 14.23 -11.24
N SER A 106 2.70 15.08 -11.83
CA SER A 106 3.53 14.69 -12.98
C SER A 106 4.56 13.64 -12.58
N LEU A 107 5.14 13.74 -11.39
CA LEU A 107 6.13 12.78 -10.89
C LEU A 107 5.48 11.42 -10.66
N VAL A 108 4.32 11.39 -10.02
CA VAL A 108 3.58 10.16 -9.77
C VAL A 108 3.20 9.50 -11.10
N GLN A 109 2.69 10.28 -12.05
CA GLN A 109 2.31 9.78 -13.36
C GLN A 109 3.53 9.22 -14.11
N ALA A 110 4.67 9.89 -14.02
CA ALA A 110 5.90 9.41 -14.65
C ALA A 110 6.35 8.06 -14.07
N ALA A 111 6.24 7.89 -12.76
CA ALA A 111 6.58 6.64 -12.09
C ALA A 111 5.64 5.50 -12.53
N GLU A 112 4.34 5.77 -12.60
CA GLU A 112 3.36 4.80 -13.07
C GLU A 112 3.60 4.42 -14.53
N ASN A 113 3.90 5.39 -15.39
CA ASN A 113 4.19 5.14 -16.79
C ASN A 113 5.46 4.31 -16.96
N ALA A 114 6.49 4.58 -16.16
CA ALA A 114 7.73 3.81 -16.19
C ALA A 114 7.48 2.35 -15.81
N LEU A 115 6.67 2.11 -14.80
CA LEU A 115 6.31 0.76 -14.39
C LEU A 115 5.55 0.03 -15.50
N GLN A 116 4.57 0.70 -16.10
CA GLN A 116 3.80 0.12 -17.21
C GLN A 116 4.70 -0.22 -18.41
N ALA A 117 5.66 0.63 -18.74
CA ALA A 117 6.58 0.39 -19.83
C ALA A 117 7.53 -0.80 -19.55
N ALA A 118 7.82 -1.07 -18.29
CA ALA A 118 8.67 -2.19 -17.88
C ALA A 118 7.94 -3.54 -17.88
N MET A 119 6.62 -3.52 -17.88
CA MET A 119 5.79 -4.72 -17.90
C MET A 119 5.53 -5.15 -19.34
#